data_1126e09269d5b66e3cbf21a9e6698c2b
#
_entry.id   1126e09269d5b66e3cbf21a9e6698c2b
#
_cell.length_a   1.000
_cell.length_b   1.000
_cell.length_c   1.000
_cell.angle_alpha   90.00
_cell.angle_beta   90.00
_cell.angle_gamma   90.00
#
_symmetry.space_group_name_H-M   'P 1'
#
loop_
_entity.id
_entity.type
_entity.pdbx_description
1 polymer ?
#
loop_
_entity_poly.entity_id
_entity_poly.type
_entity_poly.pdbx_seq_one_letter_code
_entity_poly.pdbx_strand_id
1 'polypeptide(L)'
;MEDIKIAVCIPTYNRSQIMKEFLERCSVDYANFGIDIYIYDSSTNDETENMVMLWKERLNGLFYIRVPSCLHANIKVFKIFQQQGLKIAYDFIWICGDSLRFSEKALTSVLHNVSLEYDMIEVNANDVGKLGTRVYDNHNDYFRDCAWHLTLFGAVILNVKTMLSEVDWNDYELNYSSKELINFSHVSFYFNKLATKECFKALHLSLNPSFYSISPLKEKSGWHEEMFYVMCHGWVQTIKALPSCYKDKKEAMVNHGKYTIFKTLNLLKLREDGYFNMGIYKQYRCVWKEVCDIPIIKLNMIALMPVFMSRHVINALRYFRTFKERKYLKRFLRRYPKIIIFGAGKKALRYGKHFNEENIPYIGYCITESSGNDIKLLGHPVYRLADIEKSLNNVGIVLALNPVNAEEVIEILQARGLKDNVFYNDNLYSV
;
A
#
# COMPACT_ATOMS: atom_id res chain seq x y z
N MET A 1 26.90 16.62 -5.50
CA MET A 1 25.96 15.58 -6.01
C MET A 1 25.10 16.28 -7.04
N GLU A 2 24.95 15.72 -8.23
CA GLU A 2 23.99 16.24 -9.21
C GLU A 2 22.59 16.18 -8.57
N ASP A 3 21.81 17.21 -8.85
CA ASP A 3 20.46 17.37 -8.27
C ASP A 3 19.51 16.43 -9.03
N ILE A 4 19.33 15.21 -8.53
CA ILE A 4 18.52 14.16 -9.17
C ILE A 4 17.05 14.57 -9.13
N LYS A 5 16.42 14.62 -10.30
CA LYS A 5 15.03 15.03 -10.48
C LYS A 5 14.09 13.83 -10.58
N ILE A 6 13.05 13.84 -9.75
CA ILE A 6 12.04 12.77 -9.69
C ILE A 6 10.66 13.35 -9.99
N ALA A 7 9.92 12.70 -10.91
CA ALA A 7 8.51 12.94 -11.13
C ALA A 7 7.68 11.83 -10.53
N VAL A 8 6.73 12.15 -9.66
CA VAL A 8 5.69 11.23 -9.20
C VAL A 8 4.50 11.31 -10.13
N CYS A 9 4.14 10.20 -10.76
CA CYS A 9 3.05 10.12 -11.73
C CYS A 9 1.90 9.28 -11.18
N ILE A 10 0.70 9.87 -11.10
CA ILE A 10 -0.48 9.31 -10.45
C ILE A 10 -1.59 9.09 -11.46
N PRO A 11 -1.82 7.84 -11.93
CA PRO A 11 -2.99 7.53 -12.73
C PRO A 11 -4.25 7.49 -11.84
N THR A 12 -5.30 8.23 -12.22
CA THR A 12 -6.58 8.25 -11.48
C THR A 12 -7.77 8.10 -12.43
N TYR A 13 -8.94 7.73 -11.88
CA TYR A 13 -10.21 7.57 -12.61
C TYR A 13 -11.41 7.69 -11.67
N ASN A 14 -12.24 8.73 -11.83
CA ASN A 14 -13.45 8.99 -11.04
C ASN A 14 -13.23 8.92 -9.51
N ARG A 15 -12.12 9.51 -9.04
CA ARG A 15 -11.71 9.49 -7.63
C ARG A 15 -11.34 10.87 -7.09
N SER A 16 -12.11 11.89 -7.46
CA SER A 16 -11.90 13.28 -7.05
C SER A 16 -11.70 13.43 -5.53
N GLN A 17 -12.51 12.74 -4.73
CA GLN A 17 -12.43 12.83 -3.27
C GLN A 17 -11.13 12.19 -2.72
N ILE A 18 -10.69 11.06 -3.27
CA ILE A 18 -9.42 10.43 -2.87
C ILE A 18 -8.24 11.31 -3.26
N MET A 19 -8.31 11.90 -4.46
CA MET A 19 -7.29 12.82 -4.94
C MET A 19 -7.24 14.10 -4.09
N LYS A 20 -8.38 14.61 -3.63
CA LYS A 20 -8.45 15.72 -2.68
C LYS A 20 -7.73 15.38 -1.38
N GLU A 21 -8.02 14.22 -0.78
CA GLU A 21 -7.32 13.76 0.44
C GLU A 21 -5.80 13.63 0.22
N PHE A 22 -5.38 13.15 -0.96
CA PHE A 22 -3.96 13.07 -1.33
C PHE A 22 -3.32 14.46 -1.36
N LEU A 23 -3.91 15.42 -2.07
CA LEU A 23 -3.38 16.77 -2.18
C LEU A 23 -3.33 17.49 -0.82
N GLU A 24 -4.36 17.35 0.00
CA GLU A 24 -4.41 17.94 1.33
C GLU A 24 -3.33 17.42 2.28
N ARG A 25 -2.92 16.16 2.15
CA ARG A 25 -2.04 15.48 3.11
C ARG A 25 -0.62 15.25 2.64
N CYS A 26 -0.41 15.19 1.33
CA CYS A 26 0.86 14.71 0.78
C CYS A 26 1.55 15.72 -0.13
N SER A 27 0.81 16.62 -0.77
CA SER A 27 1.39 17.48 -1.81
C SER A 27 2.49 18.40 -1.28
N VAL A 28 2.34 18.89 -0.05
CA VAL A 28 3.34 19.76 0.60
C VAL A 28 4.63 18.98 0.88
N ASP A 29 4.51 17.73 1.36
CA ASP A 29 5.67 16.88 1.62
C ASP A 29 6.49 16.68 0.34
N TYR A 30 5.84 16.32 -0.77
CA TYR A 30 6.52 16.14 -2.06
C TYR A 30 7.19 17.44 -2.56
N ALA A 31 6.49 18.57 -2.45
CA ALA A 31 7.05 19.87 -2.85
C ALA A 31 8.26 20.27 -2.02
N ASN A 32 8.23 20.02 -0.71
CA ASN A 32 9.36 20.30 0.19
C ASN A 32 10.61 19.49 -0.17
N PHE A 33 10.43 18.33 -0.78
CA PHE A 33 11.51 17.46 -1.28
C PHE A 33 11.87 17.71 -2.75
N GLY A 34 11.28 18.72 -3.41
CA GLY A 34 11.54 19.02 -4.82
C GLY A 34 11.05 17.94 -5.77
N ILE A 35 10.03 17.17 -5.37
CA ILE A 35 9.42 16.12 -6.18
C ILE A 35 8.17 16.66 -6.86
N ASP A 36 8.14 16.67 -8.19
CA ASP A 36 7.01 17.12 -8.97
C ASP A 36 5.92 16.04 -9.07
N ILE A 37 4.65 16.46 -9.07
CA ILE A 37 3.48 15.58 -9.10
C ILE A 37 2.74 15.75 -10.44
N TYR A 38 2.56 14.65 -11.16
CA TYR A 38 1.81 14.57 -12.40
C TYR A 38 0.56 13.72 -12.20
N ILE A 39 -0.63 14.32 -12.35
CA ILE A 39 -1.92 13.63 -12.25
C ILE A 39 -2.42 13.29 -13.65
N TYR A 40 -2.50 11.98 -13.95
CA TYR A 40 -3.02 11.44 -15.21
C TYR A 40 -4.47 10.98 -15.02
N ASP A 41 -5.39 11.86 -15.39
CA ASP A 41 -6.81 11.64 -15.15
C ASP A 41 -7.54 11.16 -16.41
N SER A 42 -8.21 10.00 -16.28
CA SER A 42 -9.11 9.45 -17.30
C SER A 42 -10.59 9.48 -16.86
N SER A 43 -10.94 10.34 -15.93
CA SER A 43 -12.31 10.47 -15.41
C SER A 43 -13.32 10.84 -16.50
N THR A 44 -14.56 10.45 -16.29
CA THR A 44 -15.67 10.79 -17.20
C THR A 44 -16.29 12.15 -16.89
N ASN A 45 -15.89 12.79 -15.77
CA ASN A 45 -16.32 14.11 -15.34
C ASN A 45 -15.10 15.01 -15.09
N ASP A 46 -15.34 16.29 -14.77
CA ASP A 46 -14.30 17.30 -14.58
C ASP A 46 -14.01 17.60 -13.09
N GLU A 47 -14.54 16.80 -12.17
CA GLU A 47 -14.37 17.04 -10.73
C GLU A 47 -12.91 17.02 -10.29
N THR A 48 -12.13 16.02 -10.79
CA THR A 48 -10.70 15.91 -10.50
C THR A 48 -9.93 17.09 -11.09
N GLU A 49 -10.22 17.47 -12.35
CA GLU A 49 -9.61 18.60 -13.02
C GLU A 49 -9.84 19.90 -12.26
N ASN A 50 -11.09 20.23 -11.99
CA ASN A 50 -11.47 21.45 -11.28
C ASN A 50 -10.77 21.55 -9.92
N MET A 51 -10.71 20.45 -9.19
CA MET A 51 -10.05 20.39 -7.91
C MET A 51 -8.53 20.59 -8.04
N VAL A 52 -7.86 19.93 -8.99
CA VAL A 52 -6.42 20.06 -9.19
C VAL A 52 -6.04 21.47 -9.62
N MET A 53 -6.86 22.14 -10.47
CA MET A 53 -6.60 23.51 -10.89
C MET A 53 -6.56 24.50 -9.71
N LEU A 54 -7.44 24.33 -8.71
CA LEU A 54 -7.41 25.13 -7.48
C LEU A 54 -6.11 24.90 -6.67
N TRP A 55 -5.56 23.69 -6.69
CA TRP A 55 -4.31 23.38 -6.00
C TRP A 55 -3.07 23.87 -6.75
N LYS A 56 -3.09 23.93 -8.09
CA LYS A 56 -2.00 24.47 -8.89
C LYS A 56 -1.67 25.94 -8.58
N GLU A 57 -2.67 26.70 -8.13
CA GLU A 57 -2.45 28.10 -7.70
C GLU A 57 -1.63 28.19 -6.39
N ARG A 58 -1.58 27.12 -5.62
CA ARG A 58 -0.95 27.08 -4.29
C ARG A 58 0.31 26.23 -4.23
N LEU A 59 0.50 25.33 -5.19
CA LEU A 59 1.55 24.32 -5.21
C LEU A 59 2.29 24.33 -6.53
N ASN A 60 3.54 24.80 -6.49
CA ASN A 60 4.45 24.65 -7.62
C ASN A 60 4.80 23.16 -7.80
N GLY A 61 5.04 22.73 -9.04
CA GLY A 61 5.37 21.33 -9.34
C GLY A 61 4.17 20.37 -9.38
N LEU A 62 2.93 20.90 -9.42
CA LEU A 62 1.73 20.10 -9.63
C LEU A 62 1.24 20.25 -11.09
N PHE A 63 1.16 19.14 -11.81
CA PHE A 63 0.76 19.07 -13.20
C PHE A 63 -0.48 18.18 -13.38
N TYR A 64 -1.38 18.60 -14.25
CA TYR A 64 -2.58 17.84 -14.62
C TYR A 64 -2.58 17.50 -16.11
N ILE A 65 -2.87 16.25 -16.43
CA ILE A 65 -2.92 15.72 -17.78
C ILE A 65 -4.21 14.92 -17.93
N ARG A 66 -5.10 15.41 -18.78
CA ARG A 66 -6.29 14.66 -19.18
C ARG A 66 -5.90 13.61 -20.22
N VAL A 67 -6.28 12.36 -19.97
CA VAL A 67 -6.14 11.25 -20.90
C VAL A 67 -7.52 10.73 -21.30
N PRO A 68 -7.66 9.99 -22.41
CA PRO A 68 -8.96 9.45 -22.83
C PRO A 68 -9.65 8.68 -21.71
N SER A 69 -10.95 8.89 -21.57
CA SER A 69 -11.78 8.23 -20.55
C SER A 69 -11.74 6.71 -20.71
N CYS A 70 -11.88 5.99 -19.59
CA CYS A 70 -11.97 4.53 -19.56
C CYS A 70 -10.69 3.77 -19.98
N LEU A 71 -9.54 4.44 -20.08
CA LEU A 71 -8.28 3.74 -20.26
C LEU A 71 -7.98 2.85 -19.06
N HIS A 72 -7.61 1.62 -19.32
CA HIS A 72 -7.11 0.71 -18.27
C HIS A 72 -5.90 1.33 -17.55
N ALA A 73 -5.79 1.11 -16.23
CA ALA A 73 -4.74 1.73 -15.41
C ALA A 73 -3.32 1.48 -15.97
N ASN A 74 -3.03 0.27 -16.44
CA ASN A 74 -1.72 -0.06 -16.99
C ASN A 74 -1.45 0.55 -18.36
N ILE A 75 -2.48 0.80 -19.17
CA ILE A 75 -2.32 1.57 -20.42
C ILE A 75 -1.98 3.02 -20.10
N LYS A 76 -2.57 3.61 -19.04
CA LYS A 76 -2.15 4.94 -18.57
C LYS A 76 -0.67 4.97 -18.19
N VAL A 77 -0.15 3.92 -17.54
CA VAL A 77 1.28 3.82 -17.24
C VAL A 77 2.13 3.88 -18.50
N PHE A 78 1.75 3.19 -19.56
CA PHE A 78 2.48 3.28 -20.84
C PHE A 78 2.38 4.68 -21.47
N LYS A 79 1.23 5.36 -21.38
CA LYS A 79 1.11 6.75 -21.83
C LYS A 79 2.00 7.71 -21.02
N ILE A 80 2.20 7.46 -19.73
CA ILE A 80 3.17 8.19 -18.90
C ILE A 80 4.59 7.96 -19.42
N PHE A 81 4.98 6.72 -19.66
CA PHE A 81 6.33 6.36 -20.14
C PHE A 81 6.63 6.89 -21.56
N GLN A 82 5.61 7.09 -22.39
CA GLN A 82 5.74 7.67 -23.72
C GLN A 82 5.99 9.18 -23.71
N GLN A 83 5.71 9.88 -22.63
CA GLN A 83 5.69 11.33 -22.58
C GLN A 83 7.09 11.95 -22.67
N GLN A 84 7.41 12.57 -23.79
CA GLN A 84 8.74 13.13 -24.08
C GLN A 84 9.15 14.23 -23.08
N GLY A 85 8.21 15.07 -22.64
CA GLY A 85 8.49 16.10 -21.64
C GLY A 85 9.03 15.53 -20.33
N LEU A 86 8.48 14.43 -19.84
CA LEU A 86 8.99 13.75 -18.66
C LEU A 86 10.39 13.18 -18.89
N LYS A 87 10.63 12.58 -20.06
CA LYS A 87 11.93 11.95 -20.39
C LYS A 87 13.08 12.96 -20.47
N ILE A 88 12.78 14.20 -20.81
CA ILE A 88 13.79 15.27 -20.90
C ILE A 88 14.02 15.95 -19.56
N ALA A 89 12.96 16.09 -18.76
CA ALA A 89 12.99 16.92 -17.55
C ALA A 89 13.42 16.17 -16.30
N TYR A 90 13.30 14.83 -16.26
CA TYR A 90 13.51 14.04 -15.06
C TYR A 90 14.48 12.87 -15.27
N ASP A 91 15.21 12.54 -14.22
CA ASP A 91 16.09 11.38 -14.15
C ASP A 91 15.31 10.10 -13.80
N PHE A 92 14.27 10.25 -12.96
CA PHE A 92 13.45 9.15 -12.50
C PHE A 92 11.95 9.46 -12.60
N ILE A 93 11.16 8.43 -12.92
CA ILE A 93 9.70 8.44 -12.85
C ILE A 93 9.24 7.44 -11.80
N TRP A 94 8.38 7.90 -10.89
CA TRP A 94 7.78 7.10 -9.83
C TRP A 94 6.28 6.97 -10.06
N ILE A 95 5.81 5.77 -10.40
CA ILE A 95 4.37 5.51 -10.58
C ILE A 95 3.73 5.24 -9.25
N CYS A 96 2.82 6.10 -8.80
CA CYS A 96 2.15 5.99 -7.51
C CYS A 96 0.63 5.83 -7.67
N GLY A 97 0.01 5.12 -6.74
CA GLY A 97 -1.46 5.09 -6.63
C GLY A 97 -2.00 6.37 -5.97
N ASP A 98 -3.19 6.78 -6.39
CA ASP A 98 -3.88 7.99 -5.93
C ASP A 98 -4.20 8.04 -4.42
N SER A 99 -4.14 6.91 -3.73
CA SER A 99 -4.40 6.79 -2.29
C SER A 99 -3.15 6.49 -1.46
N LEU A 100 -1.96 6.51 -2.07
CA LEU A 100 -0.72 6.17 -1.38
C LEU A 100 -0.07 7.41 -0.75
N ARG A 101 0.45 7.22 0.44
CA ARG A 101 1.29 8.21 1.13
C ARG A 101 2.60 7.59 1.55
N PHE A 102 3.66 8.35 1.38
CA PHE A 102 4.96 8.12 2.00
C PHE A 102 5.14 9.13 3.12
N SER A 103 5.70 8.69 4.25
CA SER A 103 6.09 9.61 5.32
C SER A 103 7.30 10.45 4.88
N GLU A 104 7.50 11.58 5.52
CA GLU A 104 8.68 12.41 5.32
C GLU A 104 9.98 11.60 5.44
N LYS A 105 10.08 10.75 6.46
CA LYS A 105 11.18 9.82 6.66
C LYS A 105 11.38 8.84 5.50
N ALA A 106 10.28 8.33 4.93
CA ALA A 106 10.35 7.46 3.76
C ALA A 106 10.83 8.21 2.51
N LEU A 107 10.34 9.44 2.27
CA LEU A 107 10.80 10.28 1.17
C LEU A 107 12.26 10.63 1.32
N THR A 108 12.70 11.04 2.51
CA THR A 108 14.12 11.29 2.83
C THR A 108 14.98 10.07 2.53
N SER A 109 14.51 8.88 2.92
CA SER A 109 15.24 7.63 2.66
C SER A 109 15.34 7.33 1.17
N VAL A 110 14.28 7.56 0.39
CA VAL A 110 14.31 7.39 -1.07
C VAL A 110 15.33 8.35 -1.68
N LEU A 111 15.23 9.65 -1.40
CA LEU A 111 16.14 10.66 -1.96
C LEU A 111 17.61 10.45 -1.57
N HIS A 112 17.86 9.93 -0.37
CA HIS A 112 19.22 9.64 0.07
C HIS A 112 19.84 8.42 -0.64
N ASN A 113 19.01 7.50 -1.09
CA ASN A 113 19.47 6.25 -1.72
C ASN A 113 19.29 6.23 -3.25
N VAL A 114 18.61 7.22 -3.84
CA VAL A 114 18.48 7.32 -5.29
C VAL A 114 19.83 7.65 -5.92
N SER A 115 20.20 6.91 -6.98
CA SER A 115 21.45 7.12 -7.72
C SER A 115 21.24 6.75 -9.19
N LEU A 116 21.86 7.51 -10.09
CA LEU A 116 21.84 7.28 -11.54
C LEU A 116 22.44 5.94 -11.96
N GLU A 117 23.16 5.26 -11.07
CA GLU A 117 23.68 3.91 -11.33
C GLU A 117 22.59 2.83 -11.31
N TYR A 118 21.42 3.10 -10.71
CA TYR A 118 20.33 2.13 -10.67
C TYR A 118 19.40 2.29 -11.88
N ASP A 119 19.06 1.19 -12.49
CA ASP A 119 18.03 1.12 -13.53
C ASP A 119 16.63 1.21 -12.93
N MET A 120 16.46 0.57 -11.78
CA MET A 120 15.21 0.55 -11.02
C MET A 120 15.49 0.62 -9.53
N ILE A 121 14.59 1.29 -8.81
CA ILE A 121 14.56 1.27 -7.36
C ILE A 121 13.19 0.74 -6.95
N GLU A 122 13.18 -0.31 -6.17
CA GLU A 122 11.98 -0.87 -5.57
C GLU A 122 11.89 -0.45 -4.11
N VAL A 123 10.74 0.07 -3.71
CA VAL A 123 10.44 0.41 -2.32
C VAL A 123 9.37 -0.54 -1.78
N ASN A 124 9.59 -1.10 -0.58
CA ASN A 124 8.68 -2.09 -0.02
C ASN A 124 7.33 -1.50 0.39
N ALA A 125 6.26 -2.26 0.13
CA ALA A 125 4.95 -2.04 0.72
C ALA A 125 4.75 -3.00 1.91
N ASN A 126 4.94 -2.55 3.11
CA ASN A 126 4.92 -3.34 4.35
C ASN A 126 6.17 -4.23 4.54
N ASP A 127 6.29 -4.82 5.73
CA ASP A 127 7.36 -5.77 6.09
C ASP A 127 7.27 -7.13 5.38
N VAL A 128 6.81 -7.12 4.15
CA VAL A 128 6.57 -8.35 3.40
C VAL A 128 7.90 -8.92 2.92
N GLY A 129 8.14 -10.14 3.31
CA GLY A 129 9.33 -10.87 2.91
C GLY A 129 10.58 -10.60 3.76
N LYS A 130 10.59 -9.59 4.63
CA LYS A 130 11.73 -9.22 5.48
C LYS A 130 13.05 -9.04 4.71
N LEU A 131 12.96 -8.62 3.46
CA LEU A 131 14.14 -8.24 2.69
C LEU A 131 14.68 -6.93 3.29
N GLY A 132 15.94 -6.92 3.67
CA GLY A 132 16.67 -5.71 3.97
C GLY A 132 17.04 -4.94 2.69
N THR A 133 17.45 -3.68 2.81
CA THR A 133 17.97 -2.92 1.68
C THR A 133 19.10 -3.70 1.00
N ARG A 134 18.98 -3.89 -0.31
CA ARG A 134 19.90 -4.75 -1.09
C ARG A 134 19.98 -4.29 -2.54
N VAL A 135 21.17 -4.33 -3.10
CA VAL A 135 21.42 -4.15 -4.55
C VAL A 135 21.40 -5.49 -5.25
N TYR A 136 20.75 -5.53 -6.41
CA TYR A 136 20.69 -6.68 -7.31
C TYR A 136 21.37 -6.35 -8.63
N ASP A 137 22.18 -7.28 -9.10
CA ASP A 137 22.83 -7.30 -10.41
C ASP A 137 22.59 -8.62 -11.16
N ASN A 138 21.89 -9.56 -10.54
CA ASN A 138 21.49 -10.82 -11.12
C ASN A 138 19.99 -10.84 -11.44
N HIS A 139 19.64 -11.10 -12.71
CA HIS A 139 18.26 -11.11 -13.21
C HIS A 139 17.36 -12.08 -12.44
N ASN A 140 17.82 -13.29 -12.15
CA ASN A 140 17.03 -14.30 -11.47
C ASN A 140 16.80 -13.98 -10.00
N ASP A 141 17.81 -13.48 -9.29
CA ASP A 141 17.69 -13.13 -7.88
C ASP A 141 16.69 -11.99 -7.70
N TYR A 142 16.80 -10.93 -8.54
CA TYR A 142 15.85 -9.82 -8.53
C TYR A 142 14.44 -10.28 -8.87
N PHE A 143 14.29 -11.08 -9.93
CA PHE A 143 13.00 -11.62 -10.33
C PHE A 143 12.36 -12.48 -9.24
N ARG A 144 13.10 -13.43 -8.66
CA ARG A 144 12.62 -14.33 -7.61
C ARG A 144 12.12 -13.55 -6.39
N ASP A 145 12.93 -12.60 -5.94
CA ASP A 145 12.69 -11.89 -4.69
C ASP A 145 11.65 -10.77 -4.84
N CYS A 146 11.64 -10.07 -5.97
CA CYS A 146 10.93 -8.79 -6.14
C CYS A 146 9.75 -8.81 -7.14
N ALA A 147 9.68 -9.74 -8.11
CA ALA A 147 8.67 -9.68 -9.18
C ALA A 147 7.24 -9.52 -8.69
N TRP A 148 6.86 -10.22 -7.64
CA TRP A 148 5.52 -10.17 -7.05
C TRP A 148 5.19 -8.79 -6.47
N HIS A 149 6.19 -8.07 -5.99
CA HIS A 149 6.03 -6.76 -5.35
C HIS A 149 5.88 -5.62 -6.36
N LEU A 150 6.52 -5.75 -7.52
CA LEU A 150 6.45 -4.78 -8.62
C LEU A 150 5.04 -4.64 -9.22
N THR A 151 4.09 -5.49 -8.83
CA THR A 151 2.69 -5.37 -9.21
C THR A 151 1.98 -4.17 -8.56
N LEU A 152 2.59 -3.58 -7.52
CA LEU A 152 2.00 -2.47 -6.77
C LEU A 152 2.46 -1.12 -7.33
N PHE A 153 1.52 -0.25 -7.64
CA PHE A 153 1.84 1.16 -7.88
C PHE A 153 2.37 1.77 -6.58
N GLY A 154 3.44 2.54 -6.68
CA GLY A 154 4.20 3.07 -5.56
C GLY A 154 5.45 2.27 -5.22
N ALA A 155 5.55 1.01 -5.65
CA ALA A 155 6.72 0.18 -5.36
C ALA A 155 7.90 0.45 -6.30
N VAL A 156 7.72 1.09 -7.45
CA VAL A 156 8.74 1.16 -8.50
C VAL A 156 9.07 2.59 -8.90
N ILE A 157 10.36 2.90 -8.87
CA ILE A 157 10.97 4.14 -9.37
C ILE A 157 11.89 3.74 -10.53
N LEU A 158 11.65 4.28 -11.73
CA LEU A 158 12.36 3.91 -12.96
C LEU A 158 13.34 5.00 -13.36
N ASN A 159 14.57 4.60 -13.66
CA ASN A 159 15.53 5.47 -14.34
C ASN A 159 15.07 5.72 -15.79
N VAL A 160 14.84 6.98 -16.11
CA VAL A 160 14.31 7.39 -17.41
C VAL A 160 15.26 7.02 -18.53
N LYS A 161 16.54 7.35 -18.38
CA LYS A 161 17.55 7.15 -19.40
C LYS A 161 17.77 5.69 -19.73
N THR A 162 17.80 4.83 -18.73
CA THR A 162 18.18 3.42 -18.90
C THR A 162 16.99 2.49 -19.12
N MET A 163 15.80 2.86 -18.64
CA MET A 163 14.62 2.01 -18.75
C MET A 163 13.64 2.47 -19.83
N LEU A 164 13.53 3.78 -20.11
CA LEU A 164 12.52 4.32 -21.03
C LEU A 164 13.09 4.78 -22.39
N SER A 165 14.42 4.76 -22.59
CA SER A 165 15.02 5.02 -23.88
C SER A 165 14.91 3.80 -24.79
N GLU A 166 14.88 4.06 -26.10
CA GLU A 166 14.92 3.01 -27.14
C GLU A 166 13.83 1.94 -26.97
N VAL A 167 12.62 2.37 -26.61
CA VAL A 167 11.47 1.48 -26.45
C VAL A 167 10.50 1.73 -27.59
N ASP A 168 10.16 0.69 -28.34
CA ASP A 168 9.03 0.71 -29.27
C ASP A 168 7.73 0.51 -28.50
N TRP A 169 7.10 1.64 -28.15
CA TRP A 169 5.87 1.64 -27.38
C TRP A 169 4.67 1.05 -28.12
N ASN A 170 4.67 1.11 -29.47
CA ASN A 170 3.59 0.51 -30.25
C ASN A 170 3.67 -1.01 -30.17
N ASP A 171 4.88 -1.56 -30.25
CA ASP A 171 5.12 -2.99 -30.07
C ASP A 171 4.69 -3.44 -28.65
N TYR A 172 5.08 -2.67 -27.62
CA TYR A 172 4.69 -2.97 -26.25
C TYR A 172 3.16 -2.90 -26.03
N GLU A 173 2.51 -1.87 -26.55
CA GLU A 173 1.06 -1.73 -26.45
C GLU A 173 0.36 -2.89 -27.17
N LEU A 174 0.83 -3.28 -28.36
CA LEU A 174 0.29 -4.40 -29.12
C LEU A 174 0.44 -5.75 -28.37
N ASN A 175 1.62 -6.03 -27.84
CA ASN A 175 1.92 -7.33 -27.25
C ASN A 175 1.41 -7.51 -25.82
N TYR A 176 1.26 -6.44 -25.02
CA TYR A 176 0.93 -6.52 -23.60
C TYR A 176 -0.42 -5.92 -23.22
N SER A 177 -1.22 -5.42 -24.18
CA SER A 177 -2.57 -4.92 -23.95
C SER A 177 -3.66 -5.98 -24.14
N SER A 178 -3.30 -7.22 -24.40
CA SER A 178 -4.29 -8.31 -24.47
C SER A 178 -4.99 -8.48 -23.13
N LYS A 179 -6.22 -9.00 -23.15
CA LYS A 179 -7.02 -9.23 -21.95
C LYS A 179 -6.27 -10.07 -20.90
N GLU A 180 -5.42 -10.99 -21.33
CA GLU A 180 -4.66 -11.90 -20.50
C GLU A 180 -3.48 -11.20 -19.79
N LEU A 181 -2.85 -10.22 -20.43
CA LEU A 181 -1.61 -9.60 -19.95
C LEU A 181 -1.80 -8.20 -19.36
N ILE A 182 -2.90 -7.52 -19.71
CA ILE A 182 -3.11 -6.11 -19.39
C ILE A 182 -2.98 -5.78 -17.89
N ASN A 183 -3.40 -6.69 -17.00
CA ASN A 183 -3.40 -6.44 -15.56
C ASN A 183 -1.99 -6.28 -14.96
N PHE A 184 -0.97 -6.85 -15.62
CA PHE A 184 0.42 -6.79 -15.17
C PHE A 184 1.37 -6.40 -16.31
N SER A 185 0.87 -5.69 -17.30
CA SER A 185 1.65 -5.26 -18.46
C SER A 185 2.85 -4.40 -18.08
N HIS A 186 2.76 -3.58 -17.04
CA HIS A 186 3.88 -2.83 -16.48
C HIS A 186 4.99 -3.75 -15.94
N VAL A 187 4.63 -4.86 -15.27
CA VAL A 187 5.62 -5.86 -14.81
C VAL A 187 6.27 -6.56 -16.00
N SER A 188 5.48 -6.92 -17.03
CA SER A 188 6.01 -7.43 -18.29
C SER A 188 7.03 -6.48 -18.88
N PHE A 189 6.72 -5.18 -18.93
CA PHE A 189 7.64 -4.16 -19.41
C PHE A 189 8.95 -4.16 -18.62
N TYR A 190 8.89 -4.10 -17.30
CA TYR A 190 10.10 -4.03 -16.47
C TYR A 190 11.04 -5.20 -16.75
N PHE A 191 10.55 -6.42 -16.69
CA PHE A 191 11.38 -7.60 -16.87
C PHE A 191 11.82 -7.84 -18.32
N ASN A 192 11.00 -7.51 -19.31
CA ASN A 192 11.45 -7.56 -20.70
C ASN A 192 12.57 -6.55 -20.95
N LYS A 193 12.44 -5.31 -20.47
CA LYS A 193 13.48 -4.29 -20.63
C LYS A 193 14.77 -4.66 -19.88
N LEU A 194 14.67 -5.17 -18.65
CA LEU A 194 15.85 -5.65 -17.93
C LEU A 194 16.53 -6.80 -18.64
N ALA A 195 15.78 -7.73 -19.23
CA ALA A 195 16.34 -8.88 -19.97
C ALA A 195 17.15 -8.49 -21.22
N THR A 196 16.98 -7.27 -21.75
CA THR A 196 17.79 -6.78 -22.87
C THR A 196 19.16 -6.24 -22.43
N LYS A 197 19.41 -6.13 -21.13
CA LYS A 197 20.65 -5.57 -20.59
C LYS A 197 21.63 -6.69 -20.22
N GLU A 198 22.88 -6.56 -20.65
CA GLU A 198 23.96 -7.45 -20.19
C GLU A 198 24.27 -7.22 -18.71
N CYS A 199 24.26 -5.95 -18.30
CA CYS A 199 24.44 -5.53 -16.91
C CYS A 199 23.29 -4.62 -16.50
N PHE A 200 22.72 -4.87 -15.34
CA PHE A 200 21.75 -3.98 -14.71
C PHE A 200 22.02 -3.85 -13.22
N LYS A 201 21.53 -2.78 -12.62
CA LYS A 201 21.51 -2.63 -11.18
C LYS A 201 20.11 -2.24 -10.73
N ALA A 202 19.53 -3.00 -9.81
CA ALA A 202 18.28 -2.65 -9.15
C ALA A 202 18.50 -2.57 -7.64
N LEU A 203 17.96 -1.53 -7.01
CA LEU A 203 17.97 -1.36 -5.57
C LEU A 203 16.61 -1.80 -4.99
N HIS A 204 16.61 -2.76 -4.07
CA HIS A 204 15.50 -2.96 -3.13
C HIS A 204 15.77 -2.10 -1.91
N LEU A 205 14.91 -1.10 -1.66
CA LEU A 205 15.01 -0.19 -0.53
C LEU A 205 13.95 -0.54 0.52
N SER A 206 14.39 -1.09 1.64
CA SER A 206 13.51 -1.42 2.76
C SER A 206 13.19 -0.16 3.57
N LEU A 207 12.01 0.40 3.35
CA LEU A 207 11.50 1.54 4.10
C LEU A 207 10.86 1.10 5.41
N ASN A 208 11.12 1.85 6.48
CA ASN A 208 10.46 1.69 7.76
C ASN A 208 10.14 3.06 8.36
N PRO A 209 8.88 3.50 8.38
CA PRO A 209 7.70 2.79 7.84
C PRO A 209 7.66 2.78 6.30
N SER A 210 7.01 1.76 5.74
CA SER A 210 6.72 1.67 4.31
C SER A 210 5.56 2.61 3.93
N PHE A 211 5.23 2.69 2.63
CA PHE A 211 4.05 3.46 2.20
C PHE A 211 2.73 2.81 2.64
N TYR A 212 1.67 3.59 2.72
CA TYR A 212 0.34 3.15 3.16
C TYR A 212 -0.78 3.90 2.44
N SER A 213 -1.99 3.31 2.46
CA SER A 213 -3.17 3.98 1.91
C SER A 213 -3.74 4.97 2.92
N ILE A 214 -3.97 6.21 2.49
CA ILE A 214 -4.52 7.29 3.32
C ILE A 214 -6.04 7.29 3.37
N SER A 215 -6.71 6.79 2.32
CA SER A 215 -8.15 6.95 2.20
C SER A 215 -8.91 5.86 2.94
N PRO A 216 -9.72 6.23 3.94
CA PRO A 216 -10.72 5.33 4.50
C PRO A 216 -11.85 5.04 3.51
N LEU A 217 -11.99 5.87 2.48
CA LEU A 217 -12.98 5.77 1.41
C LEU A 217 -12.58 4.76 0.34
N LYS A 218 -11.45 4.06 0.49
CA LYS A 218 -11.09 2.98 -0.41
C LYS A 218 -12.16 1.89 -0.31
N GLU A 219 -13.29 2.19 -0.95
CA GLU A 219 -14.32 1.21 -1.24
C GLU A 219 -13.69 0.04 -1.98
N LYS A 220 -14.31 -1.12 -1.87
CA LYS A 220 -13.92 -2.33 -2.57
C LYS A 220 -13.53 -1.94 -3.99
N SER A 221 -12.26 -2.02 -4.31
CA SER A 221 -11.79 -1.71 -5.66
C SER A 221 -12.55 -2.63 -6.62
N GLY A 222 -12.99 -2.14 -7.77
CA GLY A 222 -13.81 -2.91 -8.70
C GLY A 222 -13.21 -4.24 -9.16
N TRP A 223 -11.90 -4.44 -8.95
CA TRP A 223 -11.25 -5.71 -9.27
C TRP A 223 -11.48 -6.85 -8.24
N HIS A 224 -12.21 -6.62 -7.14
CA HIS A 224 -12.54 -7.70 -6.19
C HIS A 224 -13.34 -8.83 -6.83
N GLU A 225 -14.22 -8.52 -7.76
CA GLU A 225 -15.00 -9.54 -8.49
C GLU A 225 -14.12 -10.35 -9.46
N GLU A 226 -13.12 -9.70 -10.07
CA GLU A 226 -12.20 -10.30 -11.03
C GLU A 226 -10.91 -10.81 -10.39
N MET A 227 -10.75 -10.66 -9.09
CA MET A 227 -9.51 -10.93 -8.36
C MET A 227 -8.91 -12.31 -8.67
N PHE A 228 -9.74 -13.35 -8.69
CA PHE A 228 -9.26 -14.69 -8.98
C PHE A 228 -8.85 -14.86 -10.45
N TYR A 229 -9.53 -14.17 -11.37
CA TYR A 229 -9.10 -14.13 -12.77
C TYR A 229 -7.74 -13.41 -12.89
N VAL A 230 -7.62 -12.24 -12.29
CA VAL A 230 -6.38 -11.46 -12.32
C VAL A 230 -5.21 -12.26 -11.74
N MET A 231 -5.42 -12.94 -10.61
CA MET A 231 -4.34 -13.66 -9.92
C MET A 231 -4.05 -15.03 -10.52
N CYS A 232 -5.08 -15.81 -10.82
CA CYS A 232 -4.91 -17.19 -11.28
C CYS A 232 -4.73 -17.30 -12.80
N HIS A 233 -5.08 -16.27 -13.54
CA HIS A 233 -4.90 -16.24 -15.00
C HIS A 233 -3.93 -15.12 -15.41
N GLY A 234 -4.27 -13.86 -15.19
CA GLY A 234 -3.45 -12.71 -15.62
C GLY A 234 -2.01 -12.78 -15.13
N TRP A 235 -1.81 -12.98 -13.80
CA TRP A 235 -0.46 -13.10 -13.25
C TRP A 235 0.32 -14.30 -13.80
N VAL A 236 -0.34 -15.45 -13.90
CA VAL A 236 0.28 -16.66 -14.42
C VAL A 236 0.72 -16.49 -15.88
N GLN A 237 -0.14 -15.93 -16.73
CA GLN A 237 0.19 -15.66 -18.13
C GLN A 237 1.33 -14.63 -18.25
N THR A 238 1.28 -13.56 -17.47
CA THR A 238 2.35 -12.55 -17.42
C THR A 238 3.70 -13.19 -17.12
N ILE A 239 3.79 -13.97 -16.05
CA ILE A 239 5.06 -14.59 -15.64
C ILE A 239 5.52 -15.65 -16.66
N LYS A 240 4.61 -16.46 -17.22
CA LYS A 240 4.96 -17.46 -18.24
C LYS A 240 5.47 -16.81 -19.51
N ALA A 241 4.96 -15.65 -19.90
CA ALA A 241 5.36 -14.91 -21.10
C ALA A 241 6.72 -14.20 -20.97
N LEU A 242 7.28 -14.05 -19.77
CA LEU A 242 8.60 -13.41 -19.58
C LEU A 242 9.73 -14.22 -20.23
N PRO A 243 10.85 -13.57 -20.60
CA PRO A 243 12.03 -14.21 -21.20
C PRO A 243 12.54 -15.43 -20.44
N SER A 244 13.22 -16.33 -21.15
CA SER A 244 13.73 -17.59 -20.61
C SER A 244 14.89 -17.44 -19.63
N CYS A 245 15.52 -16.26 -19.56
CA CYS A 245 16.53 -15.95 -18.56
C CYS A 245 15.97 -15.97 -17.13
N TYR A 246 14.67 -15.73 -16.94
CA TYR A 246 13.98 -15.84 -15.65
C TYR A 246 13.55 -17.27 -15.38
N LYS A 247 14.32 -17.98 -14.54
CA LYS A 247 14.16 -19.43 -14.29
C LYS A 247 13.15 -19.74 -13.18
N ASP A 248 13.07 -18.88 -12.14
CA ASP A 248 12.28 -19.16 -10.92
C ASP A 248 10.82 -18.70 -11.05
N LYS A 249 10.22 -18.87 -12.25
CA LYS A 249 8.86 -18.42 -12.57
C LYS A 249 7.81 -18.96 -11.62
N LYS A 250 7.92 -20.23 -11.21
CA LYS A 250 6.98 -20.84 -10.26
C LYS A 250 7.04 -20.17 -8.88
N GLU A 251 8.23 -19.87 -8.39
CA GLU A 251 8.41 -19.23 -7.10
C GLU A 251 7.85 -17.80 -7.11
N ALA A 252 8.12 -17.03 -8.17
CA ALA A 252 7.54 -15.71 -8.37
C ALA A 252 6.01 -15.73 -8.38
N MET A 253 5.38 -16.72 -9.05
CA MET A 253 3.93 -16.89 -9.06
C MET A 253 3.37 -17.19 -7.66
N VAL A 254 3.99 -18.10 -6.93
CA VAL A 254 3.59 -18.47 -5.56
C VAL A 254 3.78 -17.32 -4.59
N ASN A 255 4.89 -16.59 -4.67
CA ASN A 255 5.20 -15.47 -3.79
C ASN A 255 4.15 -14.36 -3.91
N HIS A 256 3.68 -14.04 -5.12
CA HIS A 256 2.59 -13.08 -5.27
C HIS A 256 1.34 -13.51 -4.51
N GLY A 257 0.88 -14.74 -4.68
CA GLY A 257 -0.26 -15.27 -3.93
C GLY A 257 -0.05 -15.27 -2.41
N LYS A 258 1.12 -15.75 -1.97
CA LYS A 258 1.51 -15.86 -0.57
C LYS A 258 1.56 -14.51 0.15
N TYR A 259 2.09 -13.50 -0.49
CA TYR A 259 2.27 -12.20 0.14
C TYR A 259 1.07 -11.26 -0.03
N THR A 260 0.15 -11.54 -0.97
CA THR A 260 -1.04 -10.72 -1.23
C THR A 260 -2.33 -11.40 -0.78
N ILE A 261 -2.97 -12.17 -1.65
CA ILE A 261 -4.35 -12.63 -1.49
C ILE A 261 -4.46 -14.00 -0.84
N PHE A 262 -3.59 -14.95 -1.20
CA PHE A 262 -3.77 -16.36 -0.83
C PHE A 262 -3.22 -16.69 0.57
N LYS A 263 -3.47 -15.79 1.52
CA LYS A 263 -3.30 -16.08 2.97
C LYS A 263 -4.57 -16.73 3.49
N THR A 264 -4.44 -17.71 4.38
CA THR A 264 -5.60 -18.40 4.99
C THR A 264 -6.66 -17.42 5.50
N LEU A 265 -6.25 -16.37 6.22
CA LEU A 265 -7.17 -15.39 6.78
C LEU A 265 -7.89 -14.57 5.69
N ASN A 266 -7.19 -14.21 4.61
CA ASN A 266 -7.78 -13.49 3.49
C ASN A 266 -8.78 -14.36 2.74
N LEU A 267 -8.45 -15.64 2.49
CA LEU A 267 -9.39 -16.58 1.84
C LEU A 267 -10.64 -16.83 2.68
N LEU A 268 -10.51 -16.87 4.02
CA LEU A 268 -11.66 -16.96 4.91
C LEU A 268 -12.55 -15.71 4.84
N LYS A 269 -11.95 -14.51 4.76
CA LYS A 269 -12.69 -13.26 4.53
C LYS A 269 -13.39 -13.25 3.18
N LEU A 270 -12.69 -13.66 2.12
CA LEU A 270 -13.27 -13.79 0.78
C LEU A 270 -14.39 -14.84 0.75
N ARG A 271 -14.30 -15.86 1.59
CA ARG A 271 -15.37 -16.84 1.80
C ARG A 271 -16.58 -16.22 2.51
N GLU A 272 -16.34 -15.43 3.57
CA GLU A 272 -17.37 -14.65 4.28
C GLU A 272 -18.08 -13.67 3.35
N ASP A 273 -17.32 -12.98 2.49
CA ASP A 273 -17.82 -12.00 1.53
C ASP A 273 -18.46 -12.65 0.27
N GLY A 274 -18.42 -13.98 0.13
CA GLY A 274 -19.02 -14.72 -0.99
C GLY A 274 -18.12 -14.84 -2.23
N TYR A 275 -16.98 -14.17 -2.28
CA TYR A 275 -16.09 -14.20 -3.45
C TYR A 275 -15.30 -15.51 -3.60
N PHE A 276 -15.00 -16.23 -2.51
CA PHE A 276 -14.36 -17.54 -2.57
C PHE A 276 -15.35 -18.65 -2.22
N ASN A 277 -15.60 -19.56 -3.17
CA ASN A 277 -16.56 -20.65 -3.06
C ASN A 277 -16.11 -21.86 -3.87
N MET A 278 -16.90 -22.96 -3.84
CA MET A 278 -16.60 -24.18 -4.59
C MET A 278 -16.58 -23.99 -6.12
N GLY A 279 -17.34 -23.04 -6.65
CA GLY A 279 -17.31 -22.68 -8.07
C GLY A 279 -15.92 -22.16 -8.45
N ILE A 280 -15.44 -21.13 -7.73
CA ILE A 280 -14.10 -20.55 -7.90
C ILE A 280 -12.98 -21.58 -7.66
N TYR A 281 -13.10 -22.39 -6.59
CA TYR A 281 -12.13 -23.45 -6.33
C TYR A 281 -12.00 -24.44 -7.50
N LYS A 282 -13.12 -24.90 -8.06
CA LYS A 282 -13.14 -25.83 -9.19
C LYS A 282 -12.62 -25.17 -10.48
N GLN A 283 -13.03 -23.92 -10.73
CA GLN A 283 -12.63 -23.17 -11.92
C GLN A 283 -11.10 -23.06 -12.03
N TYR A 284 -10.39 -22.83 -10.94
CA TYR A 284 -8.93 -22.66 -10.92
C TYR A 284 -8.18 -23.88 -10.38
N ARG A 285 -8.80 -25.06 -10.38
CA ARG A 285 -8.26 -26.30 -9.78
C ARG A 285 -6.83 -26.61 -10.25
N CYS A 286 -6.56 -26.45 -11.55
CA CYS A 286 -5.27 -26.77 -12.14
C CYS A 286 -4.18 -25.75 -11.80
N VAL A 287 -4.56 -24.53 -11.39
CA VAL A 287 -3.65 -23.40 -11.19
C VAL A 287 -3.26 -23.20 -9.72
N TRP A 288 -4.05 -23.69 -8.75
CA TRP A 288 -3.78 -23.46 -7.33
C TRP A 288 -2.35 -23.80 -6.91
N LYS A 289 -1.77 -24.88 -7.44
CA LYS A 289 -0.40 -25.30 -7.14
C LYS A 289 0.68 -24.38 -7.74
N GLU A 290 0.30 -23.55 -8.70
CA GLU A 290 1.21 -22.60 -9.34
C GLU A 290 1.23 -21.25 -8.62
N VAL A 291 0.13 -20.88 -7.93
CA VAL A 291 -0.05 -19.53 -7.36
C VAL A 291 -0.19 -19.49 -5.85
N CYS A 292 -0.27 -20.65 -5.19
CA CYS A 292 -0.59 -20.73 -3.77
C CYS A 292 0.22 -21.82 -3.06
N ASP A 293 0.77 -21.49 -1.90
CA ASP A 293 1.46 -22.43 -1.02
C ASP A 293 0.55 -23.12 -0.01
N ILE A 294 -0.75 -22.75 0.02
CA ILE A 294 -1.74 -23.39 0.89
C ILE A 294 -2.07 -24.79 0.38
N PRO A 295 -2.02 -25.82 1.22
CA PRO A 295 -2.40 -27.18 0.83
C PRO A 295 -3.79 -27.25 0.18
N ILE A 296 -3.91 -27.96 -0.92
CA ILE A 296 -5.16 -28.10 -1.70
C ILE A 296 -6.34 -28.57 -0.83
N ILE A 297 -6.09 -29.47 0.12
CA ILE A 297 -7.11 -29.94 1.08
C ILE A 297 -7.64 -28.76 1.88
N LYS A 298 -6.76 -27.88 2.36
CA LYS A 298 -7.15 -26.70 3.15
C LYS A 298 -7.93 -25.69 2.30
N LEU A 299 -7.53 -25.47 1.04
CA LEU A 299 -8.28 -24.63 0.10
C LEU A 299 -9.70 -25.17 -0.10
N ASN A 300 -9.82 -26.48 -0.32
CA ASN A 300 -11.11 -27.17 -0.47
C ASN A 300 -11.98 -27.00 0.78
N MET A 301 -11.42 -27.21 1.97
CA MET A 301 -12.12 -27.01 3.24
C MET A 301 -12.65 -25.59 3.41
N ILE A 302 -11.85 -24.56 3.06
CA ILE A 302 -12.29 -23.17 3.11
C ILE A 302 -13.41 -22.92 2.09
N ALA A 303 -13.28 -23.45 0.86
CA ALA A 303 -14.29 -23.28 -0.18
C ALA A 303 -15.64 -23.95 0.15
N LEU A 304 -15.61 -25.09 0.86
CA LEU A 304 -16.80 -25.81 1.36
C LEU A 304 -17.39 -25.21 2.63
N MET A 305 -16.62 -24.46 3.41
CA MET A 305 -17.04 -23.94 4.71
C MET A 305 -18.33 -23.11 4.59
N PRO A 306 -19.35 -23.33 5.42
CA PRO A 306 -20.50 -22.42 5.51
C PRO A 306 -20.07 -20.98 5.84
N VAL A 307 -20.70 -19.99 5.20
CA VAL A 307 -20.33 -18.57 5.33
C VAL A 307 -20.33 -18.12 6.79
N PHE A 308 -21.34 -18.50 7.58
CA PHE A 308 -21.42 -18.14 9.01
C PHE A 308 -20.26 -18.70 9.84
N MET A 309 -19.74 -19.89 9.48
CA MET A 309 -18.59 -20.50 10.16
C MET A 309 -17.29 -19.74 9.86
N SER A 310 -17.16 -19.17 8.66
CA SER A 310 -15.95 -18.41 8.29
C SER A 310 -15.68 -17.28 9.27
N ARG A 311 -16.70 -16.53 9.69
CA ARG A 311 -16.61 -15.46 10.69
C ARG A 311 -16.11 -15.97 12.05
N HIS A 312 -16.64 -17.10 12.52
CA HIS A 312 -16.21 -17.67 13.81
C HIS A 312 -14.75 -18.13 13.75
N VAL A 313 -14.34 -18.78 12.65
CA VAL A 313 -12.95 -19.20 12.43
C VAL A 313 -12.02 -17.99 12.33
N ILE A 314 -12.39 -16.94 11.63
CA ILE A 314 -11.62 -15.68 11.56
C ILE A 314 -11.42 -15.09 12.96
N ASN A 315 -12.49 -15.01 13.75
CA ASN A 315 -12.42 -14.46 15.09
C ASN A 315 -11.54 -15.32 16.03
N ALA A 316 -11.65 -16.65 15.94
CA ALA A 316 -10.79 -17.56 16.68
C ALA A 316 -9.31 -17.40 16.30
N LEU A 317 -9.00 -17.38 15.00
CA LEU A 317 -7.62 -17.19 14.53
C LEU A 317 -7.04 -15.84 14.96
N ARG A 318 -7.82 -14.77 14.90
CA ARG A 318 -7.42 -13.44 15.38
C ARG A 318 -7.19 -13.46 16.89
N TYR A 319 -8.09 -14.09 17.64
CA TYR A 319 -7.95 -14.23 19.10
C TYR A 319 -6.64 -14.94 19.48
N PHE A 320 -6.37 -16.09 18.87
CA PHE A 320 -5.12 -16.84 19.13
C PHE A 320 -3.88 -16.07 18.70
N ARG A 321 -3.92 -15.42 17.54
CA ARG A 321 -2.79 -14.61 17.04
C ARG A 321 -2.46 -13.44 17.97
N THR A 322 -3.47 -12.81 18.56
CA THR A 322 -3.32 -11.62 19.42
C THR A 322 -3.34 -11.94 20.92
N PHE A 323 -3.25 -13.22 21.29
CA PHE A 323 -3.34 -13.65 22.70
C PHE A 323 -2.22 -13.05 23.56
N LYS A 324 -0.98 -13.08 23.08
CA LYS A 324 0.18 -12.52 23.80
C LYS A 324 0.02 -11.00 23.95
N GLU A 325 -0.32 -10.32 22.87
CA GLU A 325 -0.50 -8.89 22.80
C GLU A 325 -1.63 -8.42 23.72
N ARG A 326 -2.73 -9.15 23.79
CA ARG A 326 -3.82 -8.89 24.74
C ARG A 326 -3.35 -9.04 26.20
N LYS A 327 -2.48 -10.01 26.49
CA LYS A 327 -1.88 -10.17 27.81
C LYS A 327 -0.99 -8.97 28.17
N TYR A 328 -0.22 -8.44 27.20
CA TYR A 328 0.59 -7.23 27.41
C TYR A 328 -0.31 -6.01 27.59
N LEU A 329 -1.36 -5.84 26.80
CA LEU A 329 -2.33 -4.77 27.00
C LEU A 329 -2.96 -4.84 28.39
N LYS A 330 -3.48 -6.00 28.83
CA LYS A 330 -4.04 -6.16 30.18
C LYS A 330 -3.05 -5.81 31.29
N ARG A 331 -1.76 -6.14 31.11
CA ARG A 331 -0.71 -5.77 32.06
C ARG A 331 -0.47 -4.27 32.08
N PHE A 332 -0.47 -3.62 30.92
CA PHE A 332 -0.34 -2.17 30.77
C PHE A 332 -1.53 -1.46 31.45
N LEU A 333 -2.76 -1.85 31.13
CA LEU A 333 -3.98 -1.25 31.69
C LEU A 333 -4.03 -1.28 33.23
N ARG A 334 -3.44 -2.30 33.86
CA ARG A 334 -3.35 -2.40 35.33
C ARG A 334 -2.39 -1.42 35.98
N ARG A 335 -1.49 -0.82 35.22
CA ARG A 335 -0.51 0.15 35.73
C ARG A 335 -1.08 1.56 35.87
N TYR A 336 -2.13 1.87 35.09
CA TYR A 336 -2.69 3.20 35.03
C TYR A 336 -4.13 3.23 35.48
N PRO A 337 -4.50 4.12 36.43
CA PRO A 337 -5.88 4.26 36.90
C PRO A 337 -6.80 4.90 35.88
N LYS A 338 -6.22 5.61 34.90
CA LYS A 338 -6.94 6.28 33.82
C LYS A 338 -6.29 5.92 32.50
N ILE A 339 -7.12 5.64 31.50
CA ILE A 339 -6.67 5.27 30.15
C ILE A 339 -7.28 6.24 29.15
N ILE A 340 -6.50 6.61 28.13
CA ILE A 340 -6.98 7.35 26.95
C ILE A 340 -6.59 6.58 25.67
N ILE A 341 -7.48 6.60 24.68
CA ILE A 341 -7.21 6.00 23.37
C ILE A 341 -6.73 7.10 22.42
N PHE A 342 -5.51 7.00 21.91
CA PHE A 342 -4.98 7.99 20.98
C PHE A 342 -5.31 7.57 19.54
N GLY A 343 -6.09 8.39 18.85
CA GLY A 343 -6.68 8.19 17.54
C GLY A 343 -8.20 8.25 17.59
N ALA A 344 -8.83 8.56 16.45
CA ALA A 344 -10.29 8.62 16.30
C ALA A 344 -10.80 7.80 15.09
N GLY A 345 -9.95 7.00 14.47
CA GLY A 345 -10.27 6.17 13.31
C GLY A 345 -10.86 4.80 13.66
N LYS A 346 -10.97 3.92 12.65
CA LYS A 346 -11.54 2.56 12.78
C LYS A 346 -10.85 1.71 13.85
N LYS A 347 -9.52 1.83 14.02
CA LYS A 347 -8.77 1.10 15.05
C LYS A 347 -9.14 1.58 16.46
N ALA A 348 -9.27 2.90 16.63
CA ALA A 348 -9.70 3.49 17.91
C ALA A 348 -11.12 3.05 18.30
N LEU A 349 -12.06 3.03 17.34
CA LEU A 349 -13.40 2.49 17.55
C LEU A 349 -13.39 1.04 18.01
N ARG A 350 -12.48 0.20 17.50
CA ARG A 350 -12.38 -1.21 17.91
C ARG A 350 -11.82 -1.35 19.34
N TYR A 351 -10.82 -0.53 19.70
CA TYR A 351 -10.33 -0.47 21.08
C TYR A 351 -11.46 -0.03 22.03
N GLY A 352 -12.19 1.04 21.68
CA GLY A 352 -13.29 1.53 22.50
C GLY A 352 -14.41 0.50 22.66
N LYS A 353 -14.83 -0.19 21.59
CA LYS A 353 -15.80 -1.30 21.69
C LYS A 353 -15.31 -2.40 22.61
N HIS A 354 -14.05 -2.84 22.44
CA HIS A 354 -13.48 -3.86 23.32
C HIS A 354 -13.42 -3.40 24.79
N PHE A 355 -13.05 -2.15 25.04
CA PHE A 355 -13.01 -1.62 26.41
C PHE A 355 -14.40 -1.57 27.03
N ASN A 356 -15.42 -1.18 26.26
CA ASN A 356 -16.81 -1.21 26.71
C ASN A 356 -17.31 -2.65 26.99
N GLU A 357 -16.99 -3.63 26.11
CA GLU A 357 -17.36 -5.04 26.27
C GLU A 357 -16.70 -5.69 27.50
N GLU A 358 -15.44 -5.35 27.79
CA GLU A 358 -14.68 -5.86 28.93
C GLU A 358 -14.84 -4.99 30.21
N ASN A 359 -15.70 -3.96 30.17
CA ASN A 359 -15.88 -2.98 31.25
C ASN A 359 -14.55 -2.33 31.71
N ILE A 360 -13.67 -2.03 30.76
CA ILE A 360 -12.41 -1.31 31.00
C ILE A 360 -12.69 0.18 30.95
N PRO A 361 -12.52 0.93 32.04
CA PRO A 361 -12.79 2.35 32.06
C PRO A 361 -11.73 3.13 31.27
N TYR A 362 -12.17 4.06 30.42
CA TYR A 362 -11.29 5.00 29.74
C TYR A 362 -11.96 6.38 29.66
N ILE A 363 -11.13 7.43 29.68
CA ILE A 363 -11.60 8.82 29.75
C ILE A 363 -12.10 9.38 28.43
N GLY A 364 -11.68 8.79 27.31
CA GLY A 364 -12.08 9.20 25.97
C GLY A 364 -11.01 8.94 24.94
N TYR A 365 -11.04 9.71 23.86
CA TYR A 365 -10.12 9.65 22.74
C TYR A 365 -9.26 10.89 22.70
N CYS A 366 -8.07 10.80 22.12
CA CYS A 366 -7.16 11.92 21.92
C CYS A 366 -6.67 11.97 20.46
N ILE A 367 -6.51 13.16 19.92
CA ILE A 367 -5.95 13.39 18.57
C ILE A 367 -4.98 14.58 18.64
N THR A 368 -4.05 14.68 17.69
CA THR A 368 -3.10 15.80 17.61
C THR A 368 -3.81 17.12 17.30
N GLU A 369 -4.65 17.13 16.27
CA GLU A 369 -5.41 18.30 15.84
C GLU A 369 -6.86 17.90 15.55
N SER A 370 -7.82 18.80 15.82
CA SER A 370 -9.22 18.57 15.49
C SER A 370 -9.73 19.62 14.52
N SER A 371 -10.59 19.19 13.62
CA SER A 371 -11.33 20.05 12.69
C SER A 371 -12.70 20.50 13.22
N GLY A 372 -13.00 20.39 14.52
CA GLY A 372 -14.30 20.79 15.07
C GLY A 372 -14.48 20.52 16.57
N ASN A 373 -15.33 21.31 17.21
CA ASN A 373 -15.69 21.18 18.61
C ASN A 373 -16.70 20.04 18.83
N ASP A 374 -16.62 19.39 20.00
CA ASP A 374 -17.61 18.42 20.53
C ASP A 374 -17.83 17.11 19.77
N ILE A 375 -16.77 16.55 19.18
CA ILE A 375 -16.86 15.20 18.61
C ILE A 375 -16.89 14.17 19.74
N LYS A 376 -17.94 13.33 19.77
CA LYS A 376 -18.03 12.15 20.63
C LYS A 376 -17.87 10.88 19.82
N LEU A 377 -17.12 9.93 20.34
CA LEU A 377 -16.92 8.61 19.74
C LEU A 377 -17.36 7.52 20.74
N LEU A 378 -18.32 6.68 20.37
CA LEU A 378 -18.94 5.70 21.28
C LEU A 378 -19.43 6.33 22.62
N GLY A 379 -19.91 7.57 22.60
CA GLY A 379 -20.37 8.29 23.78
C GLY A 379 -19.26 8.98 24.59
N HIS A 380 -17.99 8.77 24.29
CA HIS A 380 -16.84 9.36 24.96
C HIS A 380 -16.31 10.59 24.20
N PRO A 381 -15.78 11.61 24.90
CA PRO A 381 -15.25 12.82 24.28
C PRO A 381 -13.96 12.54 23.49
N VAL A 382 -13.72 13.37 22.47
CA VAL A 382 -12.48 13.39 21.69
C VAL A 382 -11.74 14.67 22.04
N TYR A 383 -10.59 14.55 22.71
CA TYR A 383 -9.77 15.65 23.15
C TYR A 383 -8.67 15.98 22.13
N ARG A 384 -8.23 17.23 22.08
CA ARG A 384 -6.95 17.57 21.44
C ARG A 384 -5.82 17.31 22.42
N LEU A 385 -4.70 16.84 21.91
CA LEU A 385 -3.51 16.61 22.74
C LEU A 385 -3.08 17.86 23.51
N ALA A 386 -3.09 19.02 22.84
CA ALA A 386 -2.73 20.31 23.46
C ALA A 386 -3.61 20.67 24.67
N ASP A 387 -4.90 20.32 24.65
CA ASP A 387 -5.85 20.67 25.71
C ASP A 387 -5.70 19.82 26.98
N ILE A 388 -5.18 18.57 26.83
CA ILE A 388 -5.10 17.60 27.94
C ILE A 388 -3.69 17.21 28.33
N GLU A 389 -2.68 17.70 27.63
CA GLU A 389 -1.27 17.31 27.80
C GLU A 389 -0.81 17.31 29.27
N LYS A 390 -1.10 18.38 30.02
CA LYS A 390 -0.72 18.51 31.43
C LYS A 390 -1.38 17.49 32.36
N SER A 391 -2.51 16.89 31.92
CA SER A 391 -3.26 15.90 32.69
C SER A 391 -2.84 14.46 32.39
N LEU A 392 -1.92 14.23 31.44
CA LEU A 392 -1.53 12.91 30.97
C LEU A 392 -0.42 12.23 31.81
N ASN A 393 0.19 12.87 32.78
CA ASN A 393 1.31 12.32 33.54
C ASN A 393 1.05 10.97 34.21
N ASN A 394 -0.19 10.70 34.63
CA ASN A 394 -0.62 9.41 35.23
C ASN A 394 -1.68 8.71 34.40
N VAL A 395 -1.75 8.97 33.13
CA VAL A 395 -2.70 8.39 32.19
C VAL A 395 -1.98 7.42 31.27
N GLY A 396 -2.48 6.21 31.14
CA GLY A 396 -2.00 5.27 30.14
C GLY A 396 -2.56 5.63 28.75
N ILE A 397 -1.70 5.77 27.78
CA ILE A 397 -2.05 6.17 26.41
C ILE A 397 -2.00 4.94 25.51
N VAL A 398 -3.14 4.50 25.00
CA VAL A 398 -3.23 3.39 24.03
C VAL A 398 -3.28 3.93 22.62
N LEU A 399 -2.21 3.75 21.85
CA LEU A 399 -2.15 4.23 20.46
C LEU A 399 -2.95 3.32 19.54
N ALA A 400 -4.01 3.86 18.99
CA ALA A 400 -4.91 3.20 18.04
C ALA A 400 -4.70 3.72 16.60
N LEU A 401 -3.44 3.79 16.19
CA LEU A 401 -2.97 4.36 14.94
C LEU A 401 -2.37 3.27 14.03
N ASN A 402 -2.20 3.59 12.73
CA ASN A 402 -1.34 2.80 11.85
C ASN A 402 0.15 3.00 12.25
N PRO A 403 1.08 2.16 11.77
CA PRO A 403 2.49 2.23 12.18
C PRO A 403 3.12 3.59 11.96
N VAL A 404 2.87 4.23 10.83
CA VAL A 404 3.45 5.54 10.47
C VAL A 404 2.99 6.62 11.42
N ASN A 405 1.67 6.79 11.57
CA ASN A 405 1.12 7.79 12.47
C ASN A 405 1.45 7.49 13.96
N ALA A 406 1.64 6.21 14.30
CA ALA A 406 2.05 5.83 15.64
C ALA A 406 3.50 6.26 15.94
N GLU A 407 4.42 6.13 14.97
CA GLU A 407 5.80 6.55 15.11
C GLU A 407 5.88 8.08 15.33
N GLU A 408 5.20 8.87 14.48
CA GLU A 408 5.10 10.33 14.61
C GLU A 408 4.56 10.73 16.01
N VAL A 409 3.49 10.10 16.46
CA VAL A 409 2.88 10.40 17.77
C VAL A 409 3.77 9.95 18.93
N ILE A 410 4.47 8.81 18.82
CA ILE A 410 5.43 8.37 19.84
C ILE A 410 6.55 9.39 20.00
N GLU A 411 7.09 9.94 18.92
CA GLU A 411 8.11 10.99 18.97
C GLU A 411 7.58 12.26 19.67
N ILE A 412 6.37 12.69 19.33
CA ILE A 412 5.69 13.82 19.98
C ILE A 412 5.52 13.58 21.49
N LEU A 413 5.04 12.40 21.88
CA LEU A 413 4.82 12.05 23.29
C LEU A 413 6.14 11.87 24.05
N GLN A 414 7.16 11.37 23.38
CA GLN A 414 8.50 11.22 23.94
C GLN A 414 9.15 12.57 24.23
N ALA A 415 9.05 13.54 23.31
CA ALA A 415 9.54 14.91 23.51
C ALA A 415 8.86 15.60 24.72
N ARG A 416 7.68 15.12 25.11
CA ARG A 416 6.89 15.60 26.27
C ARG A 416 7.09 14.77 27.55
N GLY A 417 8.03 13.81 27.56
CA GLY A 417 8.31 12.98 28.72
C GLY A 417 7.27 11.88 28.99
N LEU A 418 6.38 11.58 28.05
CA LEU A 418 5.27 10.62 28.21
C LEU A 418 5.57 9.23 27.61
N LYS A 419 6.82 8.92 27.26
CA LYS A 419 7.18 7.66 26.59
C LYS A 419 6.74 6.41 27.34
N ASP A 420 6.90 6.38 28.66
CA ASP A 420 6.59 5.21 29.50
C ASP A 420 5.09 4.99 29.67
N ASN A 421 4.28 6.00 29.38
CA ASN A 421 2.84 5.98 29.46
C ASN A 421 2.17 5.40 28.20
N VAL A 422 2.94 5.01 27.19
CA VAL A 422 2.45 4.65 25.87
C VAL A 422 2.39 3.13 25.68
N PHE A 423 1.25 2.63 25.25
CA PHE A 423 1.10 1.28 24.72
C PHE A 423 0.80 1.37 23.22
N TYR A 424 1.63 0.74 22.42
CA TYR A 424 1.40 0.55 20.99
C TYR A 424 1.57 -0.91 20.58
N ASN A 425 0.64 -1.41 19.78
CA ASN A 425 0.78 -2.70 19.12
C ASN A 425 -0.01 -2.69 17.80
N ASP A 426 0.69 -2.87 16.70
CA ASP A 426 0.07 -2.84 15.38
C ASP A 426 -0.84 -4.03 15.10
N ASN A 427 -0.56 -5.20 15.71
CA ASN A 427 -1.33 -6.43 15.49
C ASN A 427 -2.66 -6.44 16.26
N LEU A 428 -2.79 -5.67 17.34
CA LEU A 428 -4.02 -5.60 18.11
C LEU A 428 -5.06 -4.75 17.35
N TYR A 429 -6.23 -5.35 17.11
CA TYR A 429 -7.35 -4.71 16.43
C TYR A 429 -7.04 -4.12 15.04
N SER A 430 -5.91 -4.56 14.43
CA SER A 430 -5.67 -4.36 13.00
C SER A 430 -6.72 -5.12 12.18
N VAL A 431 -7.02 -4.63 10.99
CA VAL A 431 -8.14 -5.07 10.12
C VAL A 431 -8.14 -6.55 9.80
#